data_7c641327e1ee8e29eb10727997ff6e6b
#
_entry.id   7c641327e1ee8e29eb10727997ff6e6b
#
_cell.length_a   1.000
_cell.length_b   1.000
_cell.length_c   1.000
_cell.angle_alpha   90.00
_cell.angle_beta   90.00
_cell.angle_gamma   90.00
#
_symmetry.space_group_name_H-M   'P 1'
#
loop_
_entity.id
_entity.type
_entity.pdbx_description
1 polymer ?
#
loop_
_entity_poly.entity_id
_entity_poly.type
_entity_poly.pdbx_seq_one_letter_code
_entity_poly.pdbx_strand_id
1 'polypeptide(L)'
;MNFSKTIDFLFENACVNIRYLIKRDILKISINTPEMKDMQTEILQSPVVQKCLAKQHPDGWLGHELHGSDGMDTLMSVLLRSGVEVKSNPVQKAINALTEPDIANQHKNHFAAGNALDVDGRGGNKAIIAWILSTTNFPEDKQPLSDEIKLSFDHLCGALAYKNIDDFTKQGSKFKYYKPSVKFPGANHIGILANTLSWQSDENLVTAKAAMKNSYSIMKDIDGYIMFRKPKEFGGSYMGPFNYGWQSLSPIEISDLQRMVHNTKNRFQFGFYIRDLSGHPKWAIQTTQPYEFLAEMLENDTLMDIMTDKALTGFRYLWGIEPNWRNKTAVKCDLIYRVINTCWPILGE
;
A
#
# COMPACT_ATOMS: atom_id res chain seq x y z
N MET A 1 23.04 9.83 4.40
CA MET A 1 23.24 8.36 4.48
C MET A 1 23.64 7.87 3.10
N ASN A 2 24.66 7.02 2.97
CA ASN A 2 25.22 6.67 1.65
C ASN A 2 24.78 5.26 1.22
N PHE A 3 23.85 5.18 0.30
CA PHE A 3 23.35 3.91 -0.26
C PHE A 3 24.15 3.41 -1.48
N SER A 4 25.27 4.07 -1.88
CA SER A 4 25.98 3.75 -3.12
C SER A 4 26.39 2.28 -3.22
N LYS A 5 27.04 1.74 -2.20
CA LYS A 5 27.49 0.33 -2.21
C LYS A 5 26.31 -0.65 -2.33
N THR A 6 25.20 -0.32 -1.72
CA THR A 6 23.99 -1.14 -1.75
C THR A 6 23.31 -1.08 -3.11
N ILE A 7 23.30 0.08 -3.74
CA ILE A 7 22.83 0.28 -5.11
C ILE A 7 23.71 -0.47 -6.11
N ASP A 8 25.05 -0.39 -5.97
CA ASP A 8 26.00 -1.14 -6.80
C ASP A 8 25.74 -2.66 -6.71
N PHE A 9 25.56 -3.18 -5.49
CA PHE A 9 25.19 -4.58 -5.28
C PHE A 9 23.91 -4.97 -6.01
N LEU A 10 22.88 -4.11 -6.00
CA LEU A 10 21.63 -4.37 -6.71
C LEU A 10 21.80 -4.32 -8.23
N PHE A 11 22.65 -3.45 -8.77
CA PHE A 11 22.94 -3.41 -10.21
C PHE A 11 23.65 -4.67 -10.69
N GLU A 12 24.49 -5.26 -9.86
CA GLU A 12 25.21 -6.49 -10.19
C GLU A 12 24.36 -7.75 -10.07
N ASN A 13 23.42 -7.79 -9.10
CA ASN A 13 22.81 -9.04 -8.67
C ASN A 13 21.28 -9.12 -8.86
N ALA A 14 20.58 -7.98 -8.98
CA ALA A 14 19.13 -7.96 -9.02
C ALA A 14 18.57 -8.18 -10.43
N CYS A 15 17.31 -8.64 -10.51
CA CYS A 15 16.59 -8.75 -11.77
C CYS A 15 16.36 -7.38 -12.44
N VAL A 16 16.02 -7.40 -13.74
CA VAL A 16 15.75 -6.19 -14.52
C VAL A 16 14.72 -5.26 -13.88
N ASN A 17 13.69 -5.82 -13.27
CA ASN A 17 12.64 -5.06 -12.61
C ASN A 17 13.20 -4.16 -11.51
N ILE A 18 14.01 -4.69 -10.60
CA ILE A 18 14.61 -3.94 -9.51
C ILE A 18 15.61 -2.90 -10.05
N ARG A 19 16.47 -3.28 -10.98
CA ARG A 19 17.42 -2.36 -11.61
C ARG A 19 16.73 -1.19 -12.30
N TYR A 20 15.64 -1.44 -13.00
CA TYR A 20 14.80 -0.43 -13.62
C TYR A 20 14.21 0.54 -12.60
N LEU A 21 13.61 0.00 -11.54
CA LEU A 21 12.99 0.81 -10.48
C LEU A 21 14.03 1.71 -9.77
N ILE A 22 15.24 1.21 -9.52
CA ILE A 22 16.34 2.04 -8.98
C ILE A 22 16.68 3.17 -9.92
N LYS A 23 16.88 2.87 -11.22
CA LYS A 23 17.18 3.90 -12.22
C LYS A 23 16.10 4.97 -12.31
N ARG A 24 14.83 4.56 -12.33
CA ARG A 24 13.69 5.46 -12.44
C ARG A 24 13.45 6.27 -11.16
N ASP A 25 13.33 5.59 -10.02
CA ASP A 25 12.78 6.17 -8.79
C ASP A 25 13.85 6.81 -7.91
N ILE A 26 15.06 6.28 -7.93
CA ILE A 26 16.19 6.72 -7.11
C ILE A 26 17.13 7.62 -7.89
N LEU A 27 17.66 7.13 -9.02
CA LEU A 27 18.62 7.87 -9.83
C LEU A 27 17.96 8.88 -10.80
N LYS A 28 16.62 8.88 -10.89
CA LYS A 28 15.82 9.81 -11.73
C LYS A 28 16.20 9.78 -13.21
N ILE A 29 16.64 8.63 -13.72
CA ILE A 29 16.94 8.46 -15.14
C ILE A 29 15.64 8.52 -15.93
N SER A 30 15.64 9.30 -17.01
CA SER A 30 14.46 9.45 -17.86
C SER A 30 14.04 8.12 -18.48
N ILE A 31 12.76 7.79 -18.35
CA ILE A 31 12.14 6.59 -18.95
C ILE A 31 12.18 6.59 -20.48
N ASN A 32 12.50 7.72 -21.09
CA ASN A 32 12.55 7.86 -22.55
C ASN A 32 13.91 7.47 -23.15
N THR A 33 14.94 7.17 -22.33
CA THR A 33 16.22 6.70 -22.85
C THR A 33 16.09 5.32 -23.51
N PRO A 34 16.93 5.00 -24.53
CA PRO A 34 16.91 3.68 -25.17
C PRO A 34 17.03 2.54 -24.15
N GLU A 35 17.99 2.63 -23.22
CA GLU A 35 18.19 1.64 -22.17
C GLU A 35 16.92 1.38 -21.34
N MET A 36 16.24 2.43 -20.89
CA MET A 36 15.03 2.30 -20.08
C MET A 36 13.87 1.69 -20.87
N LYS A 37 13.79 1.94 -22.18
CA LYS A 37 12.80 1.31 -23.07
C LYS A 37 13.09 -0.18 -23.28
N ASP A 38 14.36 -0.53 -23.45
CA ASP A 38 14.76 -1.94 -23.57
C ASP A 38 14.44 -2.71 -22.26
N MET A 39 14.76 -2.12 -21.11
CA MET A 39 14.40 -2.67 -19.82
C MET A 39 12.88 -2.83 -19.64
N GLN A 40 12.06 -1.89 -20.12
CA GLN A 40 10.59 -2.04 -20.10
C GLN A 40 10.12 -3.22 -20.95
N THR A 41 10.75 -3.42 -22.11
CA THR A 41 10.43 -4.58 -22.96
C THR A 41 10.74 -5.89 -22.25
N GLU A 42 11.87 -5.98 -21.56
CA GLU A 42 12.26 -7.14 -20.76
C GLU A 42 11.32 -7.35 -19.55
N ILE A 43 10.95 -6.26 -18.85
CA ILE A 43 10.03 -6.29 -17.73
C ILE A 43 8.67 -6.86 -18.14
N LEU A 44 8.13 -6.44 -19.29
CA LEU A 44 6.86 -6.96 -19.80
C LEU A 44 6.92 -8.46 -20.08
N GLN A 45 8.10 -9.02 -20.34
CA GLN A 45 8.29 -10.47 -20.53
C GLN A 45 8.66 -11.21 -19.23
N SER A 46 8.84 -10.49 -18.12
CA SER A 46 9.21 -11.12 -16.84
C SER A 46 8.10 -12.05 -16.33
N PRO A 47 8.44 -13.20 -15.68
CA PRO A 47 7.46 -14.18 -15.25
C PRO A 47 6.37 -13.63 -14.33
N VAL A 48 6.71 -12.69 -13.44
CA VAL A 48 5.76 -12.08 -12.52
C VAL A 48 4.75 -11.21 -13.26
N VAL A 49 5.19 -10.44 -14.24
CA VAL A 49 4.32 -9.58 -15.07
C VAL A 49 3.46 -10.44 -16.00
N GLN A 50 4.04 -11.41 -16.69
CA GLN A 50 3.30 -12.30 -17.58
C GLN A 50 2.20 -13.07 -16.84
N LYS A 51 2.47 -13.53 -15.61
CA LYS A 51 1.45 -14.16 -14.76
C LYS A 51 0.28 -13.24 -14.44
N CYS A 52 0.52 -11.95 -14.27
CA CYS A 52 -0.55 -10.97 -14.07
C CYS A 52 -1.31 -10.70 -15.38
N LEU A 53 -0.58 -10.49 -16.48
CA LEU A 53 -1.18 -10.18 -17.78
C LEU A 53 -2.01 -11.34 -18.34
N ALA A 54 -1.65 -12.58 -18.03
CA ALA A 54 -2.45 -13.76 -18.40
C ALA A 54 -3.87 -13.76 -17.78
N LYS A 55 -4.12 -12.87 -16.79
CA LYS A 55 -5.42 -12.70 -16.13
C LYS A 55 -6.18 -11.45 -16.63
N GLN A 56 -5.65 -10.76 -17.64
CA GLN A 56 -6.32 -9.61 -18.21
C GLN A 56 -7.41 -10.06 -19.19
N HIS A 57 -8.63 -9.62 -18.95
CA HIS A 57 -9.79 -9.86 -19.81
C HIS A 57 -9.72 -8.98 -21.07
N PRO A 58 -10.48 -9.35 -22.13
CA PRO A 58 -10.55 -8.54 -23.35
C PRO A 58 -11.02 -7.10 -23.13
N ASP A 59 -11.90 -6.87 -22.14
CA ASP A 59 -12.40 -5.55 -21.74
C ASP A 59 -11.37 -4.73 -20.95
N GLY A 60 -10.20 -5.32 -20.65
CA GLY A 60 -9.11 -4.68 -19.92
C GLY A 60 -9.10 -4.96 -18.43
N TRP A 61 -10.16 -5.53 -17.85
CA TRP A 61 -10.19 -5.89 -16.43
C TRP A 61 -9.10 -6.90 -16.08
N LEU A 62 -8.48 -6.74 -14.91
CA LEU A 62 -7.47 -7.68 -14.40
C LEU A 62 -8.07 -8.55 -13.28
N GLY A 63 -7.98 -9.87 -13.44
CA GLY A 63 -8.45 -10.82 -12.45
C GLY A 63 -9.95 -11.01 -12.42
N HIS A 64 -10.44 -11.70 -11.37
CA HIS A 64 -11.82 -12.12 -11.29
C HIS A 64 -12.74 -11.09 -10.64
N GLU A 65 -12.22 -10.35 -9.66
CA GLU A 65 -12.97 -9.41 -8.83
C GLU A 65 -12.19 -8.11 -8.60
N LEU A 66 -12.81 -7.13 -7.93
CA LEU A 66 -12.15 -5.87 -7.63
C LEU A 66 -11.07 -6.02 -6.56
N HIS A 67 -11.34 -6.76 -5.49
CA HIS A 67 -10.50 -6.85 -4.29
C HIS A 67 -10.22 -8.29 -3.90
N GLY A 68 -8.97 -8.61 -3.61
CA GLY A 68 -8.53 -9.92 -3.17
C GLY A 68 -7.20 -10.36 -3.76
N SER A 69 -6.77 -11.58 -3.47
CA SER A 69 -5.49 -12.11 -3.95
C SER A 69 -5.39 -12.23 -5.48
N ASP A 70 -6.52 -12.29 -6.15
CA ASP A 70 -6.68 -12.33 -7.60
C ASP A 70 -7.55 -11.17 -8.10
N GLY A 71 -7.63 -10.11 -7.34
CA GLY A 71 -8.41 -8.93 -7.65
C GLY A 71 -7.62 -7.90 -8.46
N MET A 72 -8.38 -6.99 -9.09
CA MET A 72 -7.86 -5.87 -9.87
C MET A 72 -6.85 -5.05 -9.08
N ASP A 73 -7.14 -4.76 -7.80
CA ASP A 73 -6.29 -3.98 -6.90
C ASP A 73 -4.92 -4.64 -6.68
N THR A 74 -4.92 -5.94 -6.42
CA THR A 74 -3.69 -6.71 -6.21
C THR A 74 -2.88 -6.82 -7.50
N LEU A 75 -3.51 -7.13 -8.62
CA LEU A 75 -2.82 -7.33 -9.89
C LEU A 75 -2.27 -6.01 -10.45
N MET A 76 -3.02 -4.90 -10.36
CA MET A 76 -2.48 -3.57 -10.68
C MET A 76 -1.29 -3.20 -9.79
N SER A 77 -1.40 -3.41 -8.49
CA SER A 77 -0.28 -3.20 -7.57
C SER A 77 0.94 -4.04 -7.93
N VAL A 78 0.77 -5.31 -8.36
CA VAL A 78 1.87 -6.17 -8.80
C VAL A 78 2.52 -5.62 -10.08
N LEU A 79 1.74 -5.21 -11.08
CA LEU A 79 2.28 -4.63 -12.32
C LEU A 79 3.10 -3.38 -12.03
N LEU A 80 2.53 -2.41 -11.32
CA LEU A 80 3.19 -1.12 -11.05
C LEU A 80 4.45 -1.28 -10.20
N ARG A 81 4.40 -2.07 -9.12
CA ARG A 81 5.58 -2.33 -8.27
C ARG A 81 6.65 -3.17 -8.94
N SER A 82 6.28 -3.93 -10.00
CA SER A 82 7.26 -4.65 -10.82
C SER A 82 7.91 -3.76 -11.89
N GLY A 83 7.58 -2.48 -11.91
CA GLY A 83 8.18 -1.50 -12.81
C GLY A 83 7.48 -1.38 -14.16
N VAL A 84 6.29 -1.98 -14.34
CA VAL A 84 5.50 -1.77 -15.57
C VAL A 84 5.04 -0.31 -15.59
N GLU A 85 5.33 0.38 -16.70
CA GLU A 85 4.97 1.77 -16.85
C GLU A 85 3.46 1.98 -16.94
N VAL A 86 2.97 3.06 -16.30
CA VAL A 86 1.55 3.44 -16.35
C VAL A 86 1.06 3.61 -17.79
N LYS A 87 1.91 4.16 -18.68
CA LYS A 87 1.57 4.37 -20.10
C LYS A 87 1.57 3.09 -20.94
N SER A 88 1.96 1.95 -20.38
CA SER A 88 1.92 0.69 -21.11
C SER A 88 0.48 0.29 -21.45
N ASN A 89 0.29 -0.36 -22.61
CA ASN A 89 -1.02 -0.74 -23.10
C ASN A 89 -1.85 -1.57 -22.08
N PRO A 90 -1.29 -2.59 -21.38
CA PRO A 90 -2.07 -3.36 -20.42
C PRO A 90 -2.55 -2.53 -19.23
N VAL A 91 -1.72 -1.63 -18.71
CA VAL A 91 -2.10 -0.75 -17.60
C VAL A 91 -3.16 0.27 -18.04
N GLN A 92 -3.02 0.86 -19.23
CA GLN A 92 -4.03 1.78 -19.77
C GLN A 92 -5.38 1.08 -20.00
N LYS A 93 -5.39 -0.15 -20.50
CA LYS A 93 -6.63 -0.95 -20.60
C LYS A 93 -7.27 -1.18 -19.24
N ALA A 94 -6.47 -1.47 -18.21
CA ALA A 94 -6.98 -1.66 -16.85
C ALA A 94 -7.55 -0.36 -16.25
N ILE A 95 -6.89 0.79 -16.48
CA ILE A 95 -7.42 2.10 -16.08
C ILE A 95 -8.76 2.38 -16.76
N ASN A 96 -8.85 2.14 -18.06
CA ASN A 96 -10.11 2.33 -18.80
C ASN A 96 -11.21 1.43 -18.23
N ALA A 97 -10.93 0.16 -17.97
CA ALA A 97 -11.90 -0.76 -17.37
C ALA A 97 -12.38 -0.33 -15.98
N LEU A 98 -11.52 0.32 -15.17
CA LEU A 98 -11.90 0.87 -13.86
C LEU A 98 -12.77 2.11 -13.95
N THR A 99 -12.62 2.90 -15.02
CA THR A 99 -13.33 4.18 -15.21
C THR A 99 -14.59 4.06 -16.06
N GLU A 100 -14.73 2.97 -16.83
CA GLU A 100 -15.95 2.68 -17.59
C GLU A 100 -17.00 2.03 -16.68
N PRO A 101 -18.15 2.72 -16.42
CA PRO A 101 -19.13 2.23 -15.43
C PRO A 101 -19.68 0.85 -15.73
N ASP A 102 -19.91 0.53 -17.02
CA ASP A 102 -20.47 -0.77 -17.44
C ASP A 102 -19.52 -1.90 -17.14
N ILE A 103 -18.22 -1.73 -17.42
CA ILE A 103 -17.18 -2.72 -17.14
C ILE A 103 -16.99 -2.85 -15.61
N ALA A 104 -16.77 -1.73 -14.93
CA ALA A 104 -16.56 -1.73 -13.49
C ALA A 104 -17.74 -2.35 -12.73
N ASN A 105 -18.99 -2.09 -13.15
CA ASN A 105 -20.18 -2.67 -12.52
C ASN A 105 -20.28 -4.19 -12.70
N GLN A 106 -19.86 -4.75 -13.82
CA GLN A 106 -19.86 -6.19 -14.03
C GLN A 106 -18.95 -6.90 -13.04
N HIS A 107 -17.74 -6.39 -12.84
CA HIS A 107 -16.71 -7.05 -12.03
C HIS A 107 -16.77 -6.70 -10.54
N LYS A 108 -17.07 -5.45 -10.15
CA LYS A 108 -17.14 -5.06 -8.73
C LYS A 108 -18.25 -5.75 -7.96
N ASN A 109 -19.30 -6.23 -8.64
CA ASN A 109 -20.41 -6.92 -7.99
C ASN A 109 -19.99 -8.24 -7.30
N HIS A 110 -18.86 -8.80 -7.66
CA HIS A 110 -18.29 -9.96 -6.97
C HIS A 110 -17.79 -9.62 -5.55
N PHE A 111 -17.50 -8.35 -5.26
CA PHE A 111 -17.14 -7.89 -3.92
C PHE A 111 -18.35 -7.28 -3.20
N ALA A 112 -19.28 -8.14 -2.77
CA ALA A 112 -20.52 -7.73 -2.10
C ALA A 112 -20.29 -6.86 -0.85
N ALA A 113 -19.25 -7.15 -0.07
CA ALA A 113 -18.87 -6.33 1.09
C ALA A 113 -18.48 -4.90 0.70
N GLY A 114 -17.88 -4.69 -0.47
CA GLY A 114 -17.52 -3.38 -0.97
C GLY A 114 -18.69 -2.46 -1.19
N ASN A 115 -19.82 -3.00 -1.72
CA ASN A 115 -21.05 -2.22 -1.90
C ASN A 115 -21.62 -1.75 -0.55
N ALA A 116 -21.61 -2.61 0.47
CA ALA A 116 -22.07 -2.26 1.80
C ALA A 116 -21.19 -1.19 2.46
N LEU A 117 -19.87 -1.25 2.24
CA LEU A 117 -18.93 -0.25 2.72
C LEU A 117 -19.10 1.10 2.01
N ASP A 118 -19.42 1.10 0.70
CA ASP A 118 -19.71 2.32 -0.06
C ASP A 118 -20.93 3.05 0.50
N VAL A 119 -22.00 2.31 0.86
CA VAL A 119 -23.20 2.90 1.49
C VAL A 119 -22.88 3.61 2.79
N ASP A 120 -21.94 3.05 3.56
CA ASP A 120 -21.53 3.61 4.85
C ASP A 120 -20.37 4.62 4.73
N GLY A 121 -19.87 4.91 3.50
CA GLY A 121 -18.71 5.77 3.28
C GLY A 121 -17.42 5.22 3.89
N ARG A 122 -17.25 3.89 3.93
CA ARG A 122 -16.19 3.21 4.70
C ARG A 122 -15.04 2.67 3.85
N GLY A 123 -14.85 3.20 2.66
CA GLY A 123 -13.74 2.76 1.83
C GLY A 123 -14.00 1.43 1.13
N GLY A 124 -15.18 1.27 0.54
CA GLY A 124 -15.59 0.10 -0.24
C GLY A 124 -15.07 0.11 -1.68
N ASN A 125 -15.88 -0.34 -2.63
CA ASN A 125 -15.51 -0.45 -4.04
C ASN A 125 -15.02 0.86 -4.63
N LYS A 126 -15.70 1.97 -4.33
CA LYS A 126 -15.35 3.30 -4.86
C LYS A 126 -13.97 3.73 -4.40
N ALA A 127 -13.70 3.60 -3.10
CA ALA A 127 -12.40 3.96 -2.55
C ALA A 127 -11.27 3.03 -3.02
N ILE A 128 -11.53 1.74 -3.25
CA ILE A 128 -10.54 0.81 -3.83
C ILE A 128 -10.21 1.24 -5.27
N ILE A 129 -11.22 1.53 -6.09
CA ILE A 129 -11.01 2.03 -7.46
C ILE A 129 -10.21 3.35 -7.43
N ALA A 130 -10.61 4.30 -6.61
CA ALA A 130 -9.92 5.58 -6.48
C ALA A 130 -8.47 5.42 -5.96
N TRP A 131 -8.23 4.51 -5.02
CA TRP A 131 -6.88 4.20 -4.56
C TRP A 131 -6.01 3.65 -5.69
N ILE A 132 -6.51 2.71 -6.50
CA ILE A 132 -5.78 2.21 -7.68
C ILE A 132 -5.47 3.38 -8.62
N LEU A 133 -6.47 4.18 -8.97
CA LEU A 133 -6.32 5.31 -9.88
C LEU A 133 -5.31 6.34 -9.34
N SER A 134 -5.29 6.61 -8.04
CA SER A 134 -4.34 7.53 -7.41
C SER A 134 -2.88 7.11 -7.58
N THR A 135 -2.60 5.82 -7.81
CA THR A 135 -1.25 5.30 -8.08
C THR A 135 -0.83 5.37 -9.55
N THR A 136 -1.73 5.81 -10.45
CA THR A 136 -1.54 5.74 -11.92
C THR A 136 -1.41 7.10 -12.59
N ASN A 137 -1.26 8.20 -11.87
CA ASN A 137 -1.31 9.56 -12.40
C ASN A 137 -2.64 9.85 -13.14
N PHE A 138 -3.73 9.18 -12.76
CA PHE A 138 -5.07 9.54 -13.26
C PHE A 138 -5.41 10.96 -12.81
N PRO A 139 -6.06 11.79 -13.66
CA PRO A 139 -6.35 13.18 -13.30
C PRO A 139 -7.20 13.28 -12.04
N GLU A 140 -6.71 14.01 -11.03
CA GLU A 140 -7.35 14.13 -9.71
C GLU A 140 -8.68 14.90 -9.76
N ASP A 141 -8.92 15.71 -10.78
CA ASP A 141 -10.16 16.43 -11.04
C ASP A 141 -11.24 15.57 -11.71
N LYS A 142 -10.91 14.35 -12.12
CA LYS A 142 -11.84 13.43 -12.79
C LYS A 142 -12.47 12.44 -11.81
N GLN A 143 -13.75 12.15 -12.06
CA GLN A 143 -14.44 11.06 -11.37
C GLN A 143 -13.90 9.70 -11.84
N PRO A 144 -13.88 8.68 -10.97
CA PRO A 144 -14.37 8.69 -9.56
C PRO A 144 -13.35 9.23 -8.54
N LEU A 145 -12.11 9.55 -8.96
CA LEU A 145 -11.02 9.91 -8.03
C LEU A 145 -11.31 11.22 -7.28
N SER A 146 -11.83 12.24 -7.97
CA SER A 146 -12.11 13.55 -7.36
C SER A 146 -13.08 13.49 -6.17
N ASP A 147 -14.11 12.65 -6.27
CA ASP A 147 -15.10 12.51 -5.21
C ASP A 147 -14.55 11.76 -4.00
N GLU A 148 -13.73 10.74 -4.25
CA GLU A 148 -13.11 9.94 -3.19
C GLU A 148 -11.97 10.68 -2.49
N ILE A 149 -11.27 11.61 -3.16
CA ILE A 149 -10.32 12.53 -2.50
C ILE A 149 -11.03 13.38 -1.45
N LYS A 150 -12.16 14.01 -1.83
CA LYS A 150 -12.96 14.83 -0.92
C LYS A 150 -13.50 14.02 0.25
N LEU A 151 -14.06 12.84 -0.02
CA LEU A 151 -14.58 11.94 0.99
C LEU A 151 -13.48 11.47 1.94
N SER A 152 -12.32 11.12 1.41
CA SER A 152 -11.17 10.67 2.19
C SER A 152 -10.68 11.76 3.15
N PHE A 153 -10.58 12.98 2.68
CA PHE A 153 -10.19 14.13 3.49
C PHE A 153 -11.23 14.44 4.58
N ASP A 154 -12.52 14.41 4.24
CA ASP A 154 -13.62 14.59 5.21
C ASP A 154 -13.60 13.52 6.31
N HIS A 155 -13.35 12.26 5.95
CA HIS A 155 -13.22 11.17 6.92
C HIS A 155 -11.97 11.33 7.81
N LEU A 156 -10.87 11.79 7.24
CA LEU A 156 -9.66 12.07 8.02
C LEU A 156 -9.90 13.20 9.02
N CYS A 157 -10.47 14.32 8.58
CA CYS A 157 -10.80 15.45 9.44
C CYS A 157 -11.82 15.09 10.52
N GLY A 158 -12.77 14.19 10.20
CA GLY A 158 -13.76 13.69 11.13
C GLY A 158 -13.16 13.00 12.35
N ALA A 159 -11.95 12.45 12.23
CA ALA A 159 -11.25 11.84 13.36
C ALA A 159 -10.97 12.83 14.51
N LEU A 160 -10.85 14.12 14.22
CA LEU A 160 -10.63 15.15 15.24
C LEU A 160 -11.79 15.32 16.23
N ALA A 161 -12.99 14.86 15.87
CA ALA A 161 -14.16 14.90 16.75
C ALA A 161 -14.11 13.87 17.87
N TYR A 162 -13.20 12.90 17.84
CA TYR A 162 -13.15 11.80 18.79
C TYR A 162 -11.94 11.88 19.69
N LYS A 163 -12.11 11.52 20.98
CA LYS A 163 -11.06 11.48 22.00
C LYS A 163 -10.62 10.05 22.31
N ASN A 164 -11.49 9.10 22.12
CA ASN A 164 -11.25 7.69 22.42
C ASN A 164 -12.11 6.79 21.50
N ILE A 165 -11.85 5.48 21.55
CA ILE A 165 -12.55 4.51 20.69
C ILE A 165 -14.06 4.44 20.94
N ASP A 166 -14.50 4.68 22.17
CA ASP A 166 -15.93 4.54 22.53
C ASP A 166 -16.77 5.70 21.99
N ASP A 167 -16.13 6.81 21.58
CA ASP A 167 -16.83 7.92 20.96
C ASP A 167 -17.46 7.51 19.63
N PHE A 168 -16.80 6.65 18.85
CA PHE A 168 -17.24 6.23 17.52
C PHE A 168 -17.54 4.74 17.37
N THR A 169 -17.38 3.95 18.46
CA THR A 169 -17.75 2.53 18.46
C THR A 169 -18.81 2.23 19.52
N LYS A 170 -19.48 1.10 19.34
CA LYS A 170 -20.36 0.49 20.33
C LYS A 170 -19.92 -0.94 20.60
N GLN A 171 -20.01 -1.37 21.85
CA GLN A 171 -19.72 -2.75 22.24
C GLN A 171 -20.83 -3.67 21.76
N GLY A 172 -20.47 -4.73 21.05
CA GLY A 172 -21.32 -5.89 20.80
C GLY A 172 -20.92 -7.06 21.70
N SER A 173 -21.55 -8.22 21.49
CA SER A 173 -21.28 -9.42 22.30
C SER A 173 -19.83 -9.90 22.19
N LYS A 174 -19.22 -9.81 21.01
CA LYS A 174 -17.88 -10.34 20.73
C LYS A 174 -16.91 -9.27 20.22
N PHE A 175 -17.41 -8.28 19.48
CA PHE A 175 -16.60 -7.26 18.82
C PHE A 175 -17.15 -5.86 19.09
N LYS A 176 -16.29 -4.86 18.99
CA LYS A 176 -16.72 -3.46 18.84
C LYS A 176 -17.18 -3.22 17.41
N TYR A 177 -18.19 -2.38 17.25
CA TYR A 177 -18.76 -2.00 15.95
C TYR A 177 -18.72 -0.49 15.80
N TYR A 178 -18.46 -0.01 14.59
CA TYR A 178 -18.64 1.41 14.30
C TYR A 178 -20.07 1.84 14.54
N LYS A 179 -20.26 3.02 15.13
CA LYS A 179 -21.58 3.67 15.18
C LYS A 179 -21.96 4.12 13.76
N PRO A 180 -23.25 4.25 13.43
CA PRO A 180 -23.68 4.84 12.16
C PRO A 180 -23.08 6.23 11.95
N SER A 181 -22.86 6.60 10.70
CA SER A 181 -22.42 7.93 10.28
C SER A 181 -21.11 8.45 10.89
N VAL A 182 -20.29 7.56 11.44
CA VAL A 182 -18.95 7.93 11.92
C VAL A 182 -18.06 8.30 10.76
N LYS A 183 -17.41 9.45 10.83
CA LYS A 183 -16.35 9.86 9.91
C LYS A 183 -15.00 9.55 10.55
N PHE A 184 -14.38 8.48 10.09
CA PHE A 184 -13.07 8.05 10.54
C PHE A 184 -12.36 7.37 9.36
N PRO A 185 -11.07 7.69 9.06
CA PRO A 185 -10.45 7.21 7.84
C PRO A 185 -10.15 5.71 7.89
N GLY A 186 -10.26 5.04 6.75
CA GLY A 186 -9.76 3.70 6.52
C GLY A 186 -8.46 3.69 5.71
N ALA A 187 -7.86 2.52 5.51
CA ALA A 187 -6.62 2.36 4.76
C ALA A 187 -6.70 2.95 3.34
N ASN A 188 -7.80 2.67 2.64
CA ASN A 188 -7.99 3.18 1.28
C ASN A 188 -8.08 4.71 1.26
N HIS A 189 -8.76 5.33 2.23
CA HIS A 189 -8.83 6.78 2.35
C HIS A 189 -7.44 7.40 2.53
N ILE A 190 -6.63 6.84 3.42
CA ILE A 190 -5.26 7.32 3.63
C ILE A 190 -4.37 7.06 2.42
N GLY A 191 -4.53 5.91 1.76
CA GLY A 191 -3.80 5.59 0.53
C GLY A 191 -4.12 6.56 -0.60
N ILE A 192 -5.38 6.97 -0.77
CA ILE A 192 -5.78 8.01 -1.73
C ILE A 192 -5.07 9.33 -1.40
N LEU A 193 -5.17 9.79 -0.15
CA LEU A 193 -4.55 11.05 0.28
C LEU A 193 -3.01 11.02 0.24
N ALA A 194 -2.40 9.85 0.36
CA ALA A 194 -0.95 9.68 0.24
C ALA A 194 -0.44 9.90 -1.20
N ASN A 195 -1.27 9.58 -2.19
CA ASN A 195 -0.90 9.60 -3.61
C ASN A 195 -1.44 10.82 -4.37
N THR A 196 -2.22 11.70 -3.73
CA THR A 196 -2.86 12.85 -4.39
C THR A 196 -2.44 14.17 -3.78
N LEU A 197 -2.46 15.23 -4.59
CA LEU A 197 -1.97 16.56 -4.22
C LEU A 197 -3.05 17.64 -4.20
N SER A 198 -4.14 17.48 -4.93
CA SER A 198 -5.17 18.51 -5.12
C SER A 198 -5.86 18.98 -3.83
N TRP A 199 -5.84 18.16 -2.79
CA TRP A 199 -6.37 18.49 -1.46
C TRP A 199 -5.35 19.23 -0.55
N GLN A 200 -4.05 19.25 -0.92
CA GLN A 200 -2.93 19.69 -0.09
C GLN A 200 -2.75 21.21 -0.14
N SER A 201 -3.63 21.97 0.50
CA SER A 201 -3.30 23.34 0.92
C SER A 201 -2.57 23.34 2.26
N ASP A 202 -1.90 24.44 2.62
CA ASP A 202 -1.20 24.55 3.91
C ASP A 202 -2.17 24.31 5.09
N GLU A 203 -3.37 24.85 5.03
CA GLU A 203 -4.43 24.65 6.03
C GLU A 203 -4.86 23.20 6.13
N ASN A 204 -5.09 22.56 4.99
CA ASN A 204 -5.48 21.16 4.92
C ASN A 204 -4.37 20.23 5.44
N LEU A 205 -3.10 20.53 5.14
CA LEU A 205 -1.97 19.77 5.65
C LEU A 205 -1.83 19.88 7.18
N VAL A 206 -2.02 21.07 7.76
CA VAL A 206 -2.04 21.23 9.22
C VAL A 206 -3.14 20.41 9.86
N THR A 207 -4.36 20.48 9.29
CA THR A 207 -5.51 19.73 9.76
C THR A 207 -5.29 18.21 9.63
N ALA A 208 -4.80 17.76 8.48
CA ALA A 208 -4.53 16.35 8.22
C ALA A 208 -3.47 15.76 9.18
N LYS A 209 -2.38 16.49 9.44
CA LYS A 209 -1.36 16.08 10.41
C LYS A 209 -1.92 15.94 11.82
N ALA A 210 -2.74 16.91 12.25
CA ALA A 210 -3.43 16.85 13.54
C ALA A 210 -4.39 15.64 13.62
N ALA A 211 -5.16 15.40 12.56
CA ALA A 211 -6.09 14.29 12.48
C ALA A 211 -5.39 12.92 12.49
N MET A 212 -4.26 12.78 11.77
CA MET A 212 -3.42 11.58 11.81
C MET A 212 -2.87 11.33 13.21
N LYS A 213 -2.32 12.36 13.86
CA LYS A 213 -1.80 12.25 15.23
C LYS A 213 -2.91 11.82 16.21
N ASN A 214 -4.10 12.40 16.08
CA ASN A 214 -5.25 12.03 16.91
C ASN A 214 -5.70 10.59 16.66
N SER A 215 -5.85 10.20 15.39
CA SER A 215 -6.21 8.83 15.01
C SER A 215 -5.23 7.81 15.59
N TYR A 216 -3.93 8.09 15.47
CA TYR A 216 -2.90 7.25 16.09
C TYR A 216 -3.07 7.17 17.60
N SER A 217 -3.22 8.30 18.29
CA SER A 217 -3.38 8.35 19.74
C SER A 217 -4.56 7.50 20.23
N ILE A 218 -5.67 7.47 19.47
CA ILE A 218 -6.84 6.66 19.79
C ILE A 218 -6.60 5.17 19.52
N MET A 219 -5.90 4.86 18.43
CA MET A 219 -5.83 3.49 17.91
C MET A 219 -4.62 2.68 18.40
N LYS A 220 -3.57 3.33 18.90
CA LYS A 220 -2.28 2.69 19.25
C LYS A 220 -2.39 1.55 20.28
N ASP A 221 -3.35 1.67 21.21
CA ASP A 221 -3.51 0.73 22.31
C ASP A 221 -4.68 -0.27 22.05
N ILE A 222 -5.24 -0.27 20.84
CA ILE A 222 -6.35 -1.16 20.51
C ILE A 222 -5.83 -2.51 20.11
N ASP A 223 -6.06 -3.49 20.98
CA ASP A 223 -5.89 -4.90 20.67
C ASP A 223 -7.22 -5.48 20.15
N GLY A 224 -7.21 -6.00 18.92
CA GLY A 224 -8.36 -6.62 18.30
C GLY A 224 -8.99 -5.85 17.14
N TYR A 225 -10.29 -6.09 16.90
CA TYR A 225 -10.96 -5.71 15.68
C TYR A 225 -12.18 -4.84 15.91
N ILE A 226 -12.32 -3.78 15.11
CA ILE A 226 -13.57 -3.03 15.01
C ILE A 226 -14.28 -3.49 13.74
N MET A 227 -15.53 -3.89 13.87
CA MET A 227 -16.35 -4.39 12.78
C MET A 227 -17.24 -3.29 12.22
N PHE A 228 -17.45 -3.26 10.91
CA PHE A 228 -18.42 -2.35 10.29
C PHE A 228 -19.84 -2.78 10.55
N ARG A 229 -20.13 -4.05 10.27
CA ARG A 229 -21.47 -4.65 10.40
C ARG A 229 -21.36 -6.02 11.02
N LYS A 230 -22.49 -6.53 11.47
CA LYS A 230 -22.57 -7.91 11.95
C LYS A 230 -22.30 -8.87 10.79
N PRO A 231 -21.57 -9.97 11.01
CA PRO A 231 -21.21 -10.92 9.94
C PRO A 231 -22.39 -11.39 9.11
N LYS A 232 -23.56 -11.64 9.72
CA LYS A 232 -24.78 -12.04 9.01
C LYS A 232 -25.34 -10.99 8.05
N GLU A 233 -25.00 -9.71 8.22
CA GLU A 233 -25.42 -8.61 7.34
C GLU A 233 -24.66 -8.59 6.03
N PHE A 234 -23.59 -9.39 5.90
CA PHE A 234 -22.82 -9.63 4.70
C PHE A 234 -23.10 -10.98 4.03
N GLY A 235 -24.30 -11.54 4.24
CA GLY A 235 -24.65 -12.83 3.67
C GLY A 235 -23.86 -14.01 4.22
N GLY A 236 -23.39 -13.90 5.48
CA GLY A 236 -22.52 -14.90 6.11
C GLY A 236 -21.02 -14.68 5.85
N SER A 237 -20.66 -13.73 5.04
CA SER A 237 -19.25 -13.38 4.80
C SER A 237 -18.67 -12.66 6.02
N TYR A 238 -17.54 -13.14 6.47
CA TYR A 238 -16.77 -12.51 7.52
C TYR A 238 -16.02 -11.31 6.93
N MET A 239 -16.37 -10.11 7.33
CA MET A 239 -15.50 -8.96 7.10
C MET A 239 -14.37 -9.03 8.10
N GLY A 240 -13.18 -9.22 7.58
CA GLY A 240 -11.98 -9.17 8.39
C GLY A 240 -11.86 -7.89 9.21
N PRO A 241 -11.00 -7.91 10.19
CA PRO A 241 -10.81 -6.80 11.09
C PRO A 241 -10.32 -5.57 10.34
N PHE A 242 -10.87 -4.43 10.68
CA PHE A 242 -10.50 -3.14 10.12
C PHE A 242 -9.12 -2.63 10.59
N ASN A 243 -8.43 -3.41 11.37
CA ASN A 243 -7.03 -3.17 11.74
C ASN A 243 -6.07 -3.10 10.55
N TYR A 244 -6.47 -3.64 9.41
CA TYR A 244 -5.64 -3.63 8.20
C TYR A 244 -5.29 -2.24 7.66
N GLY A 245 -5.79 -1.18 8.19
CA GLY A 245 -5.42 0.14 7.78
C GLY A 245 -4.69 0.93 8.85
N TRP A 246 -4.75 0.47 10.08
CA TRP A 246 -4.27 1.25 11.20
C TRP A 246 -2.77 1.15 11.39
N GLN A 247 -2.17 0.04 11.00
CA GLN A 247 -0.71 -0.10 10.98
C GLN A 247 -0.08 0.88 10.01
N SER A 248 -0.74 1.17 8.87
CA SER A 248 -0.30 2.20 7.93
C SER A 248 -0.52 3.63 8.43
N LEU A 249 -1.36 3.82 9.47
CA LEU A 249 -1.64 5.12 10.08
C LEU A 249 -0.75 5.43 11.26
N SER A 250 -0.20 4.41 11.90
CA SER A 250 0.68 4.59 13.03
C SER A 250 2.03 5.06 12.57
N PRO A 251 2.55 6.18 13.10
CA PRO A 251 3.99 6.36 13.11
C PRO A 251 4.54 5.17 13.88
N ILE A 252 5.24 4.29 13.17
CA ILE A 252 5.88 3.13 13.81
C ILE A 252 6.95 3.70 14.75
N GLU A 253 6.77 3.48 16.04
CA GLU A 253 7.77 3.90 17.00
C GLU A 253 9.01 3.03 16.81
N ILE A 254 10.19 3.63 16.91
CA ILE A 254 11.45 2.90 16.78
C ILE A 254 11.55 1.74 17.78
N SER A 255 10.96 1.89 18.96
CA SER A 255 10.85 0.83 19.97
C SER A 255 10.13 -0.42 19.46
N ASP A 256 9.16 -0.27 18.57
CA ASP A 256 8.45 -1.41 17.96
C ASP A 256 9.35 -2.17 17.00
N LEU A 257 10.09 -1.47 16.15
CA LEU A 257 11.06 -2.08 15.23
C LEU A 257 12.18 -2.78 16.02
N GLN A 258 12.77 -2.12 17.01
CA GLN A 258 13.80 -2.69 17.86
C GLN A 258 13.31 -3.94 18.58
N ARG A 259 12.10 -3.91 19.14
CA ARG A 259 11.49 -5.09 19.79
C ARG A 259 11.31 -6.25 18.81
N MET A 260 10.93 -5.99 17.56
CA MET A 260 10.78 -7.05 16.55
C MET A 260 12.10 -7.66 16.15
N VAL A 261 13.12 -6.84 15.98
CA VAL A 261 14.47 -7.30 15.65
C VAL A 261 15.02 -8.19 16.75
N HIS A 262 14.85 -7.81 18.03
CA HIS A 262 15.38 -8.54 19.18
C HIS A 262 14.51 -9.73 19.60
N ASN A 263 13.23 -9.78 19.27
CA ASN A 263 12.32 -10.86 19.62
C ASN A 263 12.00 -11.76 18.42
N THR A 264 12.62 -12.97 18.40
CA THR A 264 12.44 -13.95 17.33
C THR A 264 10.97 -14.33 17.06
N LYS A 265 10.10 -14.28 18.07
CA LYS A 265 8.66 -14.57 17.92
C LYS A 265 7.94 -13.50 17.12
N ASN A 266 8.42 -12.26 17.14
CA ASN A 266 7.79 -11.12 16.47
C ASN A 266 8.41 -10.79 15.11
N ARG A 267 9.54 -11.41 14.75
CA ARG A 267 10.24 -11.14 13.48
C ARG A 267 9.38 -11.32 12.24
N PHE A 268 8.37 -12.19 12.27
CA PHE A 268 7.45 -12.35 11.14
C PHE A 268 6.65 -11.08 10.83
N GLN A 269 6.53 -10.17 11.78
CA GLN A 269 5.84 -8.89 11.61
C GLN A 269 6.72 -7.86 10.89
N PHE A 270 8.04 -8.05 10.86
CA PHE A 270 8.98 -7.07 10.33
C PHE A 270 8.72 -6.71 8.86
N GLY A 271 8.38 -7.68 8.01
CA GLY A 271 8.00 -7.44 6.62
C GLY A 271 6.74 -6.58 6.49
N PHE A 272 5.77 -6.75 7.38
CA PHE A 272 4.57 -5.91 7.42
C PHE A 272 4.89 -4.46 7.81
N TYR A 273 5.84 -4.26 8.73
CA TYR A 273 6.27 -2.92 9.13
C TYR A 273 7.01 -2.18 8.03
N ILE A 274 7.88 -2.86 7.28
CA ILE A 274 8.50 -2.24 6.09
C ILE A 274 7.42 -1.80 5.10
N ARG A 275 6.38 -2.64 4.88
CA ARG A 275 5.23 -2.28 4.05
C ARG A 275 4.53 -1.03 4.58
N ASP A 276 4.23 -1.02 5.86
CA ASP A 276 3.47 0.06 6.48
C ASP A 276 4.25 1.37 6.45
N LEU A 277 5.58 1.33 6.68
CA LEU A 277 6.46 2.47 6.50
C LEU A 277 6.51 2.95 5.04
N SER A 278 6.57 2.02 4.08
CA SER A 278 6.63 2.38 2.65
C SER A 278 5.34 3.03 2.15
N GLY A 279 4.20 2.66 2.73
CA GLY A 279 2.87 3.23 2.41
C GLY A 279 2.49 4.43 3.27
N HIS A 280 3.34 4.81 4.24
CA HIS A 280 3.02 5.93 5.12
C HIS A 280 3.07 7.26 4.35
N PRO A 281 2.03 8.11 4.45
CA PRO A 281 2.02 9.38 3.74
C PRO A 281 3.18 10.27 4.17
N LYS A 282 3.98 10.75 3.23
CA LYS A 282 5.14 11.62 3.54
C LYS A 282 4.74 12.86 4.36
N TRP A 283 3.59 13.45 4.05
CA TRP A 283 3.07 14.60 4.76
C TRP A 283 2.70 14.31 6.23
N ALA A 284 2.52 13.03 6.60
CA ALA A 284 2.14 12.61 7.95
C ALA A 284 3.33 12.13 8.80
N ILE A 285 4.54 12.07 8.25
CA ILE A 285 5.73 11.61 8.98
C ILE A 285 6.04 12.55 10.13
N GLN A 286 6.14 12.00 11.34
CA GLN A 286 6.43 12.73 12.56
C GLN A 286 7.87 12.53 13.04
N THR A 287 8.52 11.45 12.63
CA THR A 287 9.90 11.12 13.01
C THR A 287 10.59 10.32 11.89
N THR A 288 11.86 10.56 11.69
CA THR A 288 12.72 9.85 10.73
C THR A 288 13.36 8.59 11.33
N GLN A 289 13.34 8.43 12.64
CA GLN A 289 14.04 7.34 13.35
C GLN A 289 13.75 5.93 12.82
N PRO A 290 12.51 5.53 12.47
CA PRO A 290 12.28 4.21 11.90
C PRO A 290 12.98 3.99 10.56
N TYR A 291 13.07 5.03 9.74
CA TYR A 291 13.77 4.99 8.44
C TYR A 291 15.28 4.94 8.61
N GLU A 292 15.82 5.71 9.55
CA GLU A 292 17.23 5.69 9.93
C GLU A 292 17.65 4.31 10.43
N PHE A 293 16.84 3.70 11.28
CA PHE A 293 17.08 2.35 11.79
C PHE A 293 17.13 1.30 10.67
N LEU A 294 16.20 1.36 9.71
CA LEU A 294 16.21 0.46 8.55
C LEU A 294 17.44 0.67 7.67
N ALA A 295 17.86 1.90 7.50
CA ALA A 295 19.04 2.24 6.72
C ALA A 295 20.34 1.78 7.39
N GLU A 296 20.46 1.93 8.72
CA GLU A 296 21.57 1.36 9.49
C GLU A 296 21.67 -0.17 9.35
N MET A 297 20.52 -0.86 9.29
CA MET A 297 20.49 -2.30 9.06
C MET A 297 21.05 -2.68 7.68
N LEU A 298 20.82 -1.85 6.65
CA LEU A 298 21.44 -2.04 5.34
C LEU A 298 22.95 -1.82 5.37
N GLU A 299 23.40 -0.75 6.03
CA GLU A 299 24.83 -0.42 6.14
C GLU A 299 25.61 -1.50 6.87
N ASN A 300 25.01 -2.11 7.91
CA ASN A 300 25.60 -3.15 8.73
C ASN A 300 25.39 -4.58 8.17
N ASP A 301 24.72 -4.73 7.02
CA ASP A 301 24.36 -6.01 6.38
C ASP A 301 23.60 -7.00 7.31
N THR A 302 22.83 -6.47 8.27
CA THR A 302 22.11 -7.28 9.27
C THR A 302 20.68 -7.62 8.90
N LEU A 303 20.18 -7.08 7.76
CA LEU A 303 18.80 -7.25 7.34
C LEU A 303 18.40 -8.71 7.13
N MET A 304 19.30 -9.52 6.54
CA MET A 304 19.06 -10.94 6.31
C MET A 304 19.03 -11.78 7.58
N ASP A 305 19.76 -11.37 8.61
CA ASP A 305 19.85 -12.11 9.88
C ASP A 305 18.54 -12.08 10.68
N ILE A 306 17.70 -11.08 10.38
CA ILE A 306 16.43 -10.88 11.07
C ILE A 306 15.29 -11.65 10.40
N MET A 307 15.39 -11.91 9.11
CA MET A 307 14.31 -12.51 8.33
C MET A 307 14.26 -14.01 8.55
N THR A 308 13.30 -14.46 9.35
CA THR A 308 12.97 -15.88 9.49
C THR A 308 12.28 -16.41 8.22
N ASP A 309 12.33 -17.73 7.97
CA ASP A 309 11.64 -18.36 6.83
C ASP A 309 10.15 -17.98 6.74
N LYS A 310 9.49 -17.88 7.89
CA LYS A 310 8.09 -17.45 7.97
C LYS A 310 7.92 -15.98 7.56
N ALA A 311 8.81 -15.09 7.99
CA ALA A 311 8.80 -13.70 7.60
C ALA A 311 9.08 -13.53 6.10
N LEU A 312 10.06 -14.27 5.57
CA LEU A 312 10.39 -14.31 4.15
C LEU A 312 9.22 -14.80 3.30
N THR A 313 8.50 -15.83 3.74
CA THR A 313 7.32 -16.34 3.02
C THR A 313 6.22 -15.28 2.91
N GLY A 314 5.91 -14.61 4.01
CA GLY A 314 4.95 -13.51 4.02
C GLY A 314 5.40 -12.33 3.15
N PHE A 315 6.67 -11.96 3.24
CA PHE A 315 7.26 -10.90 2.43
C PHE A 315 7.17 -11.20 0.93
N ARG A 316 7.54 -12.41 0.50
CA ARG A 316 7.43 -12.86 -0.89
C ARG A 316 6.04 -12.71 -1.45
N TYR A 317 5.04 -13.16 -0.70
CA TYR A 317 3.64 -13.08 -1.11
C TYR A 317 3.20 -11.64 -1.38
N LEU A 318 3.63 -10.72 -0.51
CA LEU A 318 3.23 -9.31 -0.59
C LEU A 318 4.09 -8.49 -1.57
N TRP A 319 5.39 -8.82 -1.72
CA TRP A 319 6.37 -7.89 -2.28
C TRP A 319 7.39 -8.47 -3.25
N GLY A 320 7.48 -9.79 -3.37
CA GLY A 320 8.50 -10.43 -4.18
C GLY A 320 8.44 -9.99 -5.65
N ILE A 321 9.53 -9.40 -6.13
CA ILE A 321 9.75 -9.00 -7.52
C ILE A 321 10.71 -9.99 -8.19
N GLU A 322 11.70 -10.47 -7.45
CA GLU A 322 12.66 -11.45 -7.92
C GLU A 322 11.97 -12.78 -8.30
N PRO A 323 12.26 -13.33 -9.48
CA PRO A 323 11.57 -14.53 -9.97
C PRO A 323 11.92 -15.79 -9.20
N ASN A 324 13.15 -15.87 -8.65
CA ASN A 324 13.68 -17.07 -8.01
C ASN A 324 14.04 -16.89 -6.53
N TRP A 325 13.04 -17.04 -5.67
CA TRP A 325 13.23 -16.96 -4.22
C TRP A 325 13.89 -18.19 -3.56
N ARG A 326 14.30 -19.20 -4.34
CA ARG A 326 15.20 -20.26 -3.85
C ARG A 326 16.65 -19.79 -3.80
N ASN A 327 16.98 -18.75 -4.56
CA ASN A 327 18.27 -18.09 -4.54
C ASN A 327 18.34 -17.05 -3.42
N LYS A 328 19.24 -17.23 -2.46
CA LYS A 328 19.42 -16.31 -1.32
C LYS A 328 19.81 -14.90 -1.78
N THR A 329 20.59 -14.77 -2.86
CA THR A 329 20.96 -13.46 -3.42
C THR A 329 19.74 -12.72 -3.95
N ALA A 330 18.84 -13.41 -4.67
CA ALA A 330 17.59 -12.83 -5.15
C ALA A 330 16.70 -12.35 -3.99
N VAL A 331 16.57 -13.16 -2.92
CA VAL A 331 15.85 -12.75 -1.71
C VAL A 331 16.48 -11.50 -1.10
N LYS A 332 17.81 -11.45 -1.01
CA LYS A 332 18.55 -10.29 -0.50
C LYS A 332 18.30 -9.05 -1.36
N CYS A 333 18.27 -9.19 -2.69
CA CYS A 333 17.96 -8.10 -3.61
C CYS A 333 16.56 -7.51 -3.38
N ASP A 334 15.53 -8.36 -3.26
CA ASP A 334 14.17 -7.89 -2.97
C ASP A 334 14.07 -7.12 -1.64
N LEU A 335 14.69 -7.64 -0.58
CA LEU A 335 14.69 -7.00 0.75
C LEU A 335 15.42 -5.65 0.72
N ILE A 336 16.62 -5.63 0.17
CA ILE A 336 17.43 -4.42 0.06
C ILE A 336 16.69 -3.36 -0.75
N TYR A 337 16.18 -3.73 -1.93
CA TYR A 337 15.42 -2.79 -2.76
C TYR A 337 14.24 -2.20 -1.99
N ARG A 338 13.49 -3.04 -1.28
CA ARG A 338 12.31 -2.58 -0.52
C ARG A 338 12.70 -1.58 0.57
N VAL A 339 13.75 -1.85 1.31
CA VAL A 339 14.23 -0.94 2.36
C VAL A 339 14.73 0.36 1.75
N ILE A 340 15.54 0.31 0.68
CA ILE A 340 15.98 1.53 -0.03
C ILE A 340 14.76 2.34 -0.50
N ASN A 341 13.82 1.70 -1.19
CA ASN A 341 12.62 2.38 -1.70
C ASN A 341 11.77 3.00 -0.59
N THR A 342 11.80 2.44 0.61
CA THR A 342 11.13 2.98 1.80
C THR A 342 11.89 4.17 2.39
N CYS A 343 13.21 4.06 2.51
CA CYS A 343 14.04 5.06 3.18
C CYS A 343 14.44 6.23 2.27
N TRP A 344 14.69 5.98 0.98
CA TRP A 344 15.16 6.99 0.04
C TRP A 344 14.32 8.27 -0.02
N PRO A 345 12.97 8.21 -0.06
CA PRO A 345 12.16 9.42 -0.11
C PRO A 345 12.25 10.31 1.12
N ILE A 346 12.83 9.80 2.21
CA ILE A 346 12.93 10.48 3.52
C ILE A 346 14.37 10.85 3.85
N LEU A 347 15.34 9.99 3.50
CA LEU A 347 16.74 10.11 3.90
C LEU A 347 17.70 10.33 2.73
N GLY A 348 17.23 10.20 1.51
CA GLY A 348 18.04 10.15 0.28
C GLY A 348 18.33 11.50 -0.37
N GLU A 349 18.57 12.55 0.43
CA GLU A 349 19.11 13.82 -0.05
C GLU A 349 20.63 13.80 -0.12
#